data_3d9348bcdc3261d3a36fd10fdcfd9fd8
#
_entry.id   3d9348bcdc3261d3a36fd10fdcfd9fd8
#
_cell.length_a   1.000
_cell.length_b   1.000
_cell.length_c   1.000
_cell.angle_alpha   90.00
_cell.angle_beta   90.00
_cell.angle_gamma   90.00
#
_symmetry.space_group_name_H-M   'P 1'
#
loop_
_entity.id
_entity.type
_entity.pdbx_description
1 polymer ?
#
loop_
_entity_poly.entity_id
_entity_poly.type
_entity_poly.pdbx_seq_one_letter_code
_entity_poly.pdbx_strand_id
1 'polypeptide(L)'
;MLKNKLYPHFRRCMKAKNHNLTRRDIFTSQENMAKSKYEYVKNFELPDPCLPNCWIVVRIDGRGFSRFADVHGYVKPNDVRGLNLMTRAATCVMDEFRDICLAFGQSDEYSFVIRKDTNLFNRRASKLMTNVNSLFASSFVFHWVGFFGPIRLQYPPAFDARVVMYPTDKNLRDYLGWRQADVHVNNLYNTAFWGLVLKKGFSNAQAEERLRGTLASDKNELLFSEFGLNYNNEPPMFRKGTVLIRKLCKTPGDGKLRHVVLPFYTDLIGDVFWRENPEILGMKSLQIYHRPTEDNSISQEQCKSSPKQDSTGSTASATTTNEHSPVASEKS
;
A
#
# COMPACT_ATOMS: atom_id res chain seq x y z
N MET A 1 -25.30 -13.03 -8.56
CA MET A 1 -24.87 -13.33 -9.92
C MET A 1 -24.50 -12.04 -10.66
N LEU A 2 -23.30 -11.49 -10.42
CA LEU A 2 -22.71 -10.38 -11.17
C LEU A 2 -21.18 -10.55 -11.11
N LYS A 3 -20.72 -11.71 -11.58
CA LYS A 3 -19.30 -12.01 -11.80
C LYS A 3 -19.05 -11.98 -13.32
N ASN A 4 -17.97 -11.27 -13.71
CA ASN A 4 -17.29 -11.44 -15.01
C ASN A 4 -17.85 -10.71 -16.24
N LYS A 5 -18.05 -9.37 -16.22
CA LYS A 5 -18.25 -8.66 -17.50
C LYS A 5 -17.43 -7.38 -17.73
N LEU A 6 -16.42 -7.07 -16.93
CA LEU A 6 -15.74 -5.77 -17.06
C LEU A 6 -14.28 -5.77 -17.57
N TYR A 7 -13.70 -6.91 -18.02
CA TYR A 7 -12.29 -6.92 -18.44
C TYR A 7 -11.93 -7.70 -19.72
N PRO A 8 -12.68 -7.64 -20.85
CA PRO A 8 -12.16 -8.17 -22.12
C PRO A 8 -11.20 -7.22 -22.83
N HIS A 9 -11.29 -5.91 -22.63
CA HIS A 9 -10.50 -4.94 -23.41
C HIS A 9 -9.05 -4.79 -22.97
N PHE A 10 -8.73 -5.08 -21.71
CA PHE A 10 -7.36 -4.89 -21.19
C PHE A 10 -6.36 -5.94 -21.69
N ARG A 11 -6.83 -7.14 -22.05
CA ARG A 11 -5.96 -8.17 -22.68
C ARG A 11 -5.58 -7.87 -24.13
N ARG A 12 -6.22 -6.94 -24.77
CA ARG A 12 -5.97 -6.63 -26.20
C ARG A 12 -4.92 -5.58 -26.41
N CYS A 13 -4.66 -4.72 -25.44
CA CYS A 13 -3.61 -3.70 -25.50
C CYS A 13 -2.21 -4.26 -25.23
N MET A 14 -2.10 -5.37 -24.49
CA MET A 14 -0.81 -6.04 -24.19
C MET A 14 -0.40 -7.07 -25.26
N LYS A 15 -1.16 -7.26 -26.35
CA LYS A 15 -0.78 -8.08 -27.49
C LYS A 15 -0.24 -7.28 -28.67
N ALA A 16 0.32 -6.10 -28.43
CA ALA A 16 1.11 -5.42 -29.42
C ALA A 16 2.46 -6.16 -29.57
N LYS A 17 2.51 -7.01 -30.57
CA LYS A 17 3.65 -7.53 -31.32
C LYS A 17 4.98 -7.57 -30.55
N ASN A 18 5.35 -8.77 -30.09
CA ASN A 18 6.75 -9.16 -29.93
C ASN A 18 7.48 -8.95 -31.25
N HIS A 19 7.98 -7.77 -31.51
CA HIS A 19 9.15 -7.61 -32.31
C HIS A 19 10.32 -8.01 -31.41
N ASN A 20 10.94 -9.14 -31.71
CA ASN A 20 12.25 -9.52 -31.22
C ASN A 20 13.28 -8.47 -31.64
N LEU A 21 13.31 -7.35 -30.94
CA LEU A 21 14.42 -6.42 -30.97
C LEU A 21 15.56 -7.14 -30.25
N THR A 22 16.52 -7.61 -31.03
CA THR A 22 17.72 -8.25 -30.49
C THR A 22 18.51 -7.19 -29.71
N ARG A 23 19.23 -7.64 -28.69
CA ARG A 23 20.07 -6.81 -27.81
C ARG A 23 21.08 -5.92 -28.58
N ARG A 24 21.31 -6.19 -29.87
CA ARG A 24 22.14 -5.39 -30.77
C ARG A 24 21.46 -4.13 -31.28
N ASP A 25 20.13 -4.12 -31.45
CA ASP A 25 19.41 -3.00 -32.06
C ASP A 25 19.28 -1.79 -31.12
N ILE A 26 19.44 -2.00 -29.81
CA ILE A 26 19.38 -0.93 -28.81
C ILE A 26 20.72 -0.17 -28.69
N PHE A 27 21.85 -0.82 -29.03
CA PHE A 27 23.17 -0.19 -28.95
C PHE A 27 23.56 0.57 -30.23
N THR A 28 22.97 0.26 -31.38
CA THR A 28 23.29 0.91 -32.65
C THR A 28 22.58 2.22 -32.90
N SER A 29 21.56 2.59 -32.11
CA SER A 29 20.86 3.85 -32.26
C SER A 29 21.61 5.07 -31.70
N GLN A 30 22.71 4.88 -30.96
CA GLN A 30 23.52 6.00 -30.46
C GLN A 30 24.54 6.55 -31.44
N GLU A 31 24.88 5.81 -32.51
CA GLU A 31 25.93 6.24 -33.45
C GLU A 31 25.44 7.12 -34.62
N ASN A 32 24.13 7.28 -34.81
CA ASN A 32 23.56 8.01 -35.94
C ASN A 32 22.73 9.25 -35.55
N MET A 33 22.89 9.83 -34.39
CA MET A 33 22.36 11.17 -34.14
C MET A 33 23.26 12.19 -34.85
N ALA A 34 22.70 12.86 -35.83
CA ALA A 34 23.38 13.97 -36.53
C ALA A 34 24.04 14.91 -35.52
N LYS A 35 25.35 15.05 -35.53
CA LYS A 35 26.10 15.96 -34.67
C LYS A 35 25.56 17.38 -34.89
N SER A 36 24.82 17.87 -33.90
CA SER A 36 24.31 19.22 -33.89
C SER A 36 25.33 20.16 -33.25
N LYS A 37 25.45 21.40 -33.77
CA LYS A 37 26.23 22.46 -33.10
C LYS A 37 25.74 22.75 -31.66
N TYR A 38 24.56 22.27 -31.30
CA TYR A 38 23.96 22.42 -29.99
C TYR A 38 24.27 21.25 -29.05
N GLU A 39 25.03 20.23 -29.50
CA GLU A 39 25.29 19.02 -28.68
C GLU A 39 26.03 19.31 -27.37
N TYR A 40 26.75 20.43 -27.29
CA TYR A 40 27.46 20.87 -26.10
C TYR A 40 26.56 21.00 -24.85
N VAL A 41 25.26 21.23 -25.05
CA VAL A 41 24.31 21.37 -23.93
C VAL A 41 24.15 20.09 -23.12
N LYS A 42 24.50 18.92 -23.69
CA LYS A 42 24.53 17.64 -22.96
C LYS A 42 25.52 17.65 -21.78
N ASN A 43 26.56 18.49 -21.84
CA ASN A 43 27.54 18.61 -20.78
C ASN A 43 26.99 19.24 -19.51
N PHE A 44 25.80 19.86 -19.57
CA PHE A 44 25.10 20.40 -18.40
C PHE A 44 24.24 19.34 -17.71
N GLU A 45 23.99 18.18 -18.32
CA GLU A 45 23.32 17.06 -17.66
C GLU A 45 24.32 16.34 -16.75
N LEU A 46 24.06 16.39 -15.45
CA LEU A 46 24.89 15.68 -14.48
C LEU A 46 24.59 14.17 -14.51
N PRO A 47 25.63 13.31 -14.54
CA PRO A 47 25.45 11.88 -14.42
C PRO A 47 24.99 11.54 -13.00
N ASP A 48 23.97 10.69 -12.91
CA ASP A 48 23.35 10.28 -11.65
C ASP A 48 23.25 8.75 -11.48
N PRO A 49 24.25 7.94 -11.90
CA PRO A 49 24.16 6.50 -11.76
C PRO A 49 24.30 6.06 -10.31
N CYS A 50 23.43 5.16 -9.87
CA CYS A 50 23.57 4.44 -8.61
C CYS A 50 24.84 3.56 -8.65
N LEU A 51 25.52 3.44 -7.52
CA LEU A 51 26.71 2.62 -7.37
C LEU A 51 26.43 1.15 -7.76
N PRO A 52 27.36 0.49 -8.49
CA PRO A 52 27.24 -0.92 -8.81
C PRO A 52 27.27 -1.78 -7.54
N ASN A 53 26.72 -2.99 -7.62
CA ASN A 53 26.68 -3.97 -6.52
C ASN A 53 25.96 -3.51 -5.24
N CYS A 54 25.26 -2.40 -5.27
CA CYS A 54 24.41 -1.94 -4.16
C CYS A 54 22.94 -2.27 -4.45
N TRP A 55 22.20 -2.63 -3.40
CA TRP A 55 20.75 -2.60 -3.42
C TRP A 55 20.27 -1.17 -3.66
N ILE A 56 19.26 -1.02 -4.50
CA ILE A 56 18.62 0.26 -4.72
C ILE A 56 17.21 0.18 -4.15
N VAL A 57 16.87 1.11 -3.28
CA VAL A 57 15.51 1.25 -2.76
C VAL A 57 14.93 2.57 -3.28
N VAL A 58 13.81 2.48 -3.98
CA VAL A 58 12.99 3.65 -4.29
C VAL A 58 11.87 3.68 -3.26
N ARG A 59 11.92 4.66 -2.35
CA ARG A 59 10.83 4.90 -1.39
C ARG A 59 9.97 6.04 -1.88
N ILE A 60 8.68 5.80 -1.94
CA ILE A 60 7.65 6.80 -2.24
C ILE A 60 6.83 7.07 -0.99
N ASP A 61 6.29 8.29 -0.88
CA ASP A 61 5.52 8.76 0.26
C ASP A 61 4.43 9.74 -0.19
N GLY A 62 3.25 9.63 0.38
CA GLY A 62 2.11 10.46 0.03
C GLY A 62 2.22 11.87 0.61
N ARG A 63 2.29 12.88 -0.25
CA ARG A 63 2.38 14.27 0.18
C ARG A 63 1.04 14.79 0.68
N GLY A 64 0.98 15.16 1.98
CA GLY A 64 -0.24 15.69 2.60
C GLY A 64 -1.37 14.68 2.66
N PHE A 65 -1.05 13.40 2.82
CA PHE A 65 -1.99 12.30 2.69
C PHE A 65 -3.01 12.24 3.84
N SER A 66 -2.71 12.81 5.01
CA SER A 66 -3.69 12.96 6.09
C SER A 66 -4.90 13.79 5.63
N ARG A 67 -4.65 14.96 5.00
CA ARG A 67 -5.71 15.79 4.41
C ARG A 67 -6.40 15.07 3.25
N PHE A 68 -5.64 14.36 2.42
CA PHE A 68 -6.19 13.58 1.32
C PHE A 68 -7.19 12.54 1.85
N ALA A 69 -6.80 11.80 2.87
CA ALA A 69 -7.64 10.78 3.50
C ALA A 69 -8.92 11.38 4.10
N ASP A 70 -8.83 12.53 4.77
CA ASP A 70 -9.98 13.20 5.36
C ASP A 70 -10.98 13.69 4.29
N VAL A 71 -10.48 14.34 3.23
CA VAL A 71 -11.33 14.85 2.13
C VAL A 71 -12.02 13.72 1.37
N HIS A 72 -11.38 12.55 1.27
CA HIS A 72 -11.91 11.40 0.53
C HIS A 72 -12.63 10.36 1.43
N GLY A 73 -12.90 10.71 2.70
CA GLY A 73 -13.69 9.88 3.60
C GLY A 73 -13.05 8.52 3.92
N TYR A 74 -11.76 8.52 4.20
CA TYR A 74 -11.07 7.32 4.69
C TYR A 74 -11.54 7.00 6.11
N VAL A 75 -11.78 5.73 6.35
CA VAL A 75 -12.11 5.22 7.69
C VAL A 75 -10.88 5.32 8.60
N LYS A 76 -11.07 5.79 9.82
CA LYS A 76 -10.03 5.89 10.85
C LYS A 76 -10.14 4.74 11.87
N PRO A 77 -9.04 4.22 12.42
CA PRO A 77 -7.65 4.59 12.16
C PRO A 77 -7.10 4.07 10.83
N ASN A 78 -7.67 3.02 10.26
CA ASN A 78 -7.20 2.36 9.06
C ASN A 78 -8.34 2.15 8.05
N ASP A 79 -8.07 2.43 6.79
CA ASP A 79 -9.01 2.14 5.70
C ASP A 79 -8.44 1.04 4.79
N VAL A 80 -9.06 -0.14 4.85
CA VAL A 80 -8.66 -1.31 4.04
C VAL A 80 -8.72 -1.00 2.54
N ARG A 81 -9.66 -0.14 2.09
CA ARG A 81 -9.79 0.27 0.69
C ARG A 81 -8.54 1.02 0.24
N GLY A 82 -8.10 1.98 1.07
CA GLY A 82 -6.90 2.77 0.79
C GLY A 82 -5.64 1.91 0.76
N LEU A 83 -5.44 1.03 1.75
CA LEU A 83 -4.30 0.12 1.81
C LEU A 83 -4.26 -0.85 0.63
N ASN A 84 -5.41 -1.40 0.24
CA ASN A 84 -5.52 -2.28 -0.91
C ASN A 84 -5.29 -1.54 -2.24
N LEU A 85 -5.72 -0.29 -2.36
CA LEU A 85 -5.43 0.55 -3.52
C LEU A 85 -3.92 0.84 -3.64
N MET A 86 -3.26 1.21 -2.53
CA MET A 86 -1.81 1.36 -2.47
C MET A 86 -1.08 0.06 -2.91
N THR A 87 -1.52 -1.07 -2.38
CA THR A 87 -1.01 -2.40 -2.73
C THR A 87 -1.23 -2.73 -4.20
N ARG A 88 -2.38 -2.37 -4.77
CA ARG A 88 -2.67 -2.55 -6.19
C ARG A 88 -1.77 -1.71 -7.07
N ALA A 89 -1.56 -0.44 -6.72
CA ALA A 89 -0.65 0.45 -7.43
C ALA A 89 0.81 -0.08 -7.39
N ALA A 90 1.26 -0.54 -6.21
CA ALA A 90 2.58 -1.15 -6.05
C ALA A 90 2.74 -2.44 -6.87
N THR A 91 1.69 -3.25 -6.97
CA THR A 91 1.68 -4.45 -7.81
C THR A 91 1.87 -4.10 -9.29
N CYS A 92 1.23 -3.03 -9.79
CA CYS A 92 1.42 -2.57 -11.16
C CYS A 92 2.89 -2.17 -11.42
N VAL A 93 3.52 -1.49 -10.46
CA VAL A 93 4.95 -1.13 -10.55
C VAL A 93 5.82 -2.38 -10.60
N MET A 94 5.57 -3.37 -9.74
CA MET A 94 6.34 -4.62 -9.75
C MET A 94 6.10 -5.46 -11.01
N ASP A 95 4.90 -5.43 -11.58
CA ASP A 95 4.60 -6.15 -12.82
C ASP A 95 5.37 -5.57 -14.01
N GLU A 96 5.53 -4.24 -14.05
CA GLU A 96 6.32 -3.55 -15.08
C GLU A 96 7.83 -3.74 -14.87
N PHE A 97 8.32 -3.52 -13.66
CA PHE A 97 9.76 -3.56 -13.36
C PHE A 97 10.14 -4.87 -12.67
N ARG A 98 10.55 -5.87 -13.47
CA ARG A 98 10.88 -7.22 -12.97
C ARG A 98 12.11 -7.26 -12.05
N ASP A 99 12.96 -6.26 -12.11
CA ASP A 99 14.15 -6.12 -11.26
C ASP A 99 13.80 -5.71 -9.81
N ILE A 100 12.55 -5.30 -9.57
CA ILE A 100 12.03 -5.13 -8.21
C ILE A 100 11.71 -6.52 -7.64
N CYS A 101 12.49 -6.96 -6.66
CA CYS A 101 12.35 -8.27 -6.04
C CYS A 101 11.40 -8.28 -4.85
N LEU A 102 11.27 -7.14 -4.14
CA LEU A 102 10.40 -6.96 -3.01
C LEU A 102 9.85 -5.53 -2.99
N ALA A 103 8.59 -5.36 -2.58
CA ALA A 103 8.09 -4.05 -2.16
C ALA A 103 7.46 -4.16 -0.77
N PHE A 104 7.62 -3.10 0.04
CA PHE A 104 7.08 -3.02 1.39
C PHE A 104 6.25 -1.75 1.54
N GLY A 105 4.98 -1.90 1.95
CA GLY A 105 4.03 -0.82 2.07
C GLY A 105 3.44 -0.68 3.46
N GLN A 106 3.26 0.57 3.86
CA GLN A 106 2.53 0.97 5.06
C GLN A 106 1.83 2.30 4.84
N SER A 107 0.59 2.43 5.29
CA SER A 107 -0.16 3.68 5.14
C SER A 107 -0.09 4.22 3.70
N ASP A 108 0.53 5.37 3.51
CA ASP A 108 0.76 6.05 2.24
C ASP A 108 2.22 5.94 1.74
N GLU A 109 3.04 5.09 2.37
CA GLU A 109 4.44 4.85 1.98
C GLU A 109 4.59 3.48 1.29
N TYR A 110 5.42 3.43 0.25
CA TYR A 110 5.90 2.19 -0.37
C TYR A 110 7.40 2.26 -0.67
N SER A 111 8.11 1.18 -0.34
CA SER A 111 9.54 0.99 -0.61
C SER A 111 9.72 -0.13 -1.62
N PHE A 112 10.31 0.17 -2.78
CA PHE A 112 10.59 -0.79 -3.85
C PHE A 112 12.07 -1.17 -3.85
N VAL A 113 12.36 -2.43 -3.60
CA VAL A 113 13.72 -2.97 -3.55
C VAL A 113 14.11 -3.51 -4.92
N ILE A 114 15.11 -2.89 -5.53
CA ILE A 114 15.67 -3.26 -6.82
C ILE A 114 16.97 -4.03 -6.59
N ARG A 115 17.17 -5.14 -7.32
CA ARG A 115 18.32 -6.04 -7.18
C ARG A 115 19.65 -5.35 -7.44
N LYS A 116 20.71 -5.86 -6.79
CA LYS A 116 22.09 -5.34 -6.91
C LYS A 116 22.63 -5.40 -8.33
N ASP A 117 22.25 -6.43 -9.08
CA ASP A 117 22.70 -6.72 -10.46
C ASP A 117 21.87 -6.03 -11.55
N THR A 118 20.93 -5.17 -11.19
CA THR A 118 20.08 -4.48 -12.16
C THR A 118 20.87 -3.57 -13.09
N ASN A 119 20.49 -3.56 -14.36
CA ASN A 119 20.92 -2.59 -15.36
C ASN A 119 19.78 -1.68 -15.84
N LEU A 120 18.64 -1.72 -15.13
CA LEU A 120 17.45 -0.93 -15.46
C LEU A 120 17.83 0.55 -15.56
N PHE A 121 17.50 1.19 -16.69
CA PHE A 121 17.82 2.59 -17.02
C PHE A 121 19.32 2.94 -16.83
N ASN A 122 20.25 2.00 -17.04
CA ASN A 122 21.67 2.18 -16.74
C ASN A 122 21.92 2.64 -15.29
N ARG A 123 21.08 2.18 -14.37
CA ARG A 123 21.10 2.51 -12.92
C ARG A 123 20.94 4.01 -12.61
N ARG A 124 20.44 4.82 -13.53
CA ARG A 124 20.26 6.27 -13.30
C ARG A 124 19.19 6.51 -12.22
N ALA A 125 19.59 7.14 -11.11
CA ALA A 125 18.75 7.37 -9.94
C ALA A 125 17.49 8.17 -10.29
N SER A 126 17.63 9.26 -11.05
CA SER A 126 16.52 10.08 -11.51
C SER A 126 15.50 9.29 -12.33
N LYS A 127 15.98 8.43 -13.24
CA LYS A 127 15.10 7.61 -14.08
C LYS A 127 14.39 6.51 -13.29
N LEU A 128 15.11 5.84 -12.39
CA LEU A 128 14.49 4.84 -11.50
C LEU A 128 13.41 5.49 -10.65
N MET A 129 13.74 6.59 -9.99
CA MET A 129 12.83 7.32 -9.11
C MET A 129 11.58 7.82 -9.85
N THR A 130 11.77 8.51 -10.96
CA THR A 130 10.65 9.14 -11.69
C THR A 130 9.73 8.11 -12.34
N ASN A 131 10.28 7.02 -12.92
CA ASN A 131 9.45 5.98 -13.53
C ASN A 131 8.67 5.19 -12.48
N VAL A 132 9.27 4.80 -11.36
CA VAL A 132 8.57 4.13 -10.26
C VAL A 132 7.46 5.03 -9.70
N ASN A 133 7.80 6.28 -9.37
CA ASN A 133 6.85 7.22 -8.78
C ASN A 133 5.68 7.57 -9.72
N SER A 134 5.98 7.87 -10.98
CA SER A 134 4.92 8.24 -11.94
C SER A 134 3.98 7.08 -12.24
N LEU A 135 4.52 5.85 -12.40
CA LEU A 135 3.70 4.67 -12.62
C LEU A 135 2.85 4.35 -11.38
N PHE A 136 3.41 4.48 -10.18
CA PHE A 136 2.66 4.29 -8.95
C PHE A 136 1.51 5.28 -8.81
N ALA A 137 1.79 6.58 -8.96
CA ALA A 137 0.78 7.64 -8.85
C ALA A 137 -0.33 7.50 -9.89
N SER A 138 0.02 7.22 -11.14
CA SER A 138 -0.96 6.99 -12.21
C SER A 138 -1.78 5.72 -11.98
N SER A 139 -1.17 4.64 -11.48
CA SER A 139 -1.86 3.39 -11.13
C SER A 139 -2.82 3.60 -9.96
N PHE A 140 -2.44 4.39 -8.97
CA PHE A 140 -3.31 4.74 -7.84
C PHE A 140 -4.58 5.43 -8.34
N VAL A 141 -4.45 6.44 -9.19
CA VAL A 141 -5.59 7.16 -9.77
C VAL A 141 -6.41 6.25 -10.68
N PHE A 142 -5.75 5.46 -11.52
CA PHE A 142 -6.41 4.54 -12.46
C PHE A 142 -7.29 3.51 -11.76
N HIS A 143 -6.85 2.99 -10.61
CA HIS A 143 -7.58 1.97 -9.85
C HIS A 143 -8.53 2.54 -8.79
N TRP A 144 -8.56 3.85 -8.59
CA TRP A 144 -9.36 4.49 -7.54
C TRP A 144 -10.81 4.02 -7.48
N VAL A 145 -11.51 4.06 -8.61
CA VAL A 145 -12.94 3.70 -8.67
C VAL A 145 -13.18 2.24 -8.26
N GLY A 146 -12.23 1.34 -8.50
CA GLY A 146 -12.34 -0.06 -8.12
C GLY A 146 -12.35 -0.30 -6.61
N PHE A 147 -11.82 0.63 -5.81
CA PHE A 147 -11.73 0.52 -4.35
C PHE A 147 -12.67 1.48 -3.62
N PHE A 148 -12.87 2.67 -4.16
CA PHE A 148 -13.68 3.71 -3.53
C PHE A 148 -15.07 3.88 -4.15
N GLY A 149 -15.36 3.13 -5.23
CA GLY A 149 -16.68 3.13 -5.86
C GLY A 149 -17.13 4.52 -6.32
N PRO A 150 -18.29 5.03 -5.82
CA PRO A 150 -18.84 6.31 -6.26
C PRO A 150 -18.09 7.52 -5.73
N ILE A 151 -17.17 7.36 -4.76
CA ILE A 151 -16.41 8.48 -4.20
C ILE A 151 -15.43 8.97 -5.26
N ARG A 152 -15.65 10.18 -5.76
CA ARG A 152 -14.78 10.80 -6.77
C ARG A 152 -13.54 11.40 -6.14
N LEU A 153 -12.41 11.29 -6.83
CA LEU A 153 -11.23 12.06 -6.46
C LEU A 153 -11.56 13.56 -6.54
N GLN A 154 -11.34 14.28 -5.44
CA GLN A 154 -11.56 15.74 -5.39
C GLN A 154 -10.36 16.49 -5.97
N TYR A 155 -9.17 15.91 -5.87
CA TYR A 155 -7.94 16.39 -6.47
C TYR A 155 -6.93 15.25 -6.65
N PRO A 156 -5.95 15.40 -7.54
CA PRO A 156 -4.93 14.38 -7.76
C PRO A 156 -4.06 14.20 -6.51
N PRO A 157 -3.80 12.94 -6.08
CA PRO A 157 -2.79 12.67 -5.06
C PRO A 157 -1.39 12.99 -5.60
N ALA A 158 -0.49 13.42 -4.73
CA ALA A 158 0.91 13.59 -5.07
C ALA A 158 1.77 12.71 -4.16
N PHE A 159 2.79 12.10 -4.73
CA PHE A 159 3.76 11.29 -4.03
C PHE A 159 5.16 11.85 -4.28
N ASP A 160 5.94 11.99 -3.22
CA ASP A 160 7.37 12.21 -3.37
C ASP A 160 8.12 10.87 -3.45
N ALA A 161 9.35 10.91 -3.94
CA ALA A 161 10.17 9.71 -4.01
C ALA A 161 11.63 10.04 -3.73
N ARG A 162 12.34 9.04 -3.19
CA ARG A 162 13.79 9.11 -2.98
C ARG A 162 14.46 7.79 -3.26
N VAL A 163 15.69 7.87 -3.75
CA VAL A 163 16.54 6.71 -3.99
C VAL A 163 17.55 6.59 -2.85
N VAL A 164 17.63 5.40 -2.28
CA VAL A 164 18.62 5.06 -1.24
C VAL A 164 19.36 3.81 -1.67
N MET A 165 20.67 3.77 -1.45
CA MET A 165 21.51 2.63 -1.79
C MET A 165 22.03 1.95 -0.54
N TYR A 166 21.92 0.62 -0.49
CA TYR A 166 22.43 -0.20 0.61
C TYR A 166 23.48 -1.17 0.09
N PRO A 167 24.73 -1.12 0.63
CA PRO A 167 25.83 -1.92 0.11
C PRO A 167 25.75 -3.40 0.47
N THR A 168 25.08 -3.75 1.58
CA THR A 168 25.01 -5.13 2.06
C THR A 168 23.58 -5.62 2.24
N ASP A 169 23.41 -6.94 2.23
CA ASP A 169 22.12 -7.58 2.53
C ASP A 169 21.65 -7.26 3.96
N LYS A 170 22.62 -7.13 4.88
CA LYS A 170 22.33 -6.73 6.26
C LYS A 170 21.73 -5.33 6.31
N ASN A 171 22.30 -4.36 5.61
CA ASN A 171 21.78 -2.98 5.61
C ASN A 171 20.37 -2.92 4.99
N LEU A 172 20.10 -3.69 3.94
CA LEU A 172 18.77 -3.79 3.36
C LEU A 172 17.77 -4.37 4.38
N ARG A 173 18.13 -5.45 5.06
CA ARG A 173 17.29 -6.08 6.08
C ARG A 173 17.03 -5.14 7.26
N ASP A 174 18.07 -4.45 7.75
CA ASP A 174 17.96 -3.47 8.83
C ASP A 174 17.02 -2.31 8.41
N TYR A 175 17.11 -1.85 7.16
CA TYR A 175 16.20 -0.84 6.61
C TYR A 175 14.73 -1.31 6.63
N LEU A 176 14.46 -2.50 6.11
CA LEU A 176 13.10 -3.03 6.06
C LEU A 176 12.56 -3.32 7.47
N GLY A 177 13.42 -3.80 8.37
CA GLY A 177 13.09 -4.00 9.78
C GLY A 177 12.73 -2.68 10.47
N TRP A 178 13.49 -1.61 10.19
CA TRP A 178 13.19 -0.29 10.69
C TRP A 178 11.83 0.22 10.18
N ARG A 179 11.56 0.08 8.88
CA ARG A 179 10.24 0.46 8.33
C ARG A 179 9.11 -0.34 8.96
N GLN A 180 9.29 -1.63 9.19
CA GLN A 180 8.27 -2.46 9.81
C GLN A 180 8.06 -2.14 11.29
N ALA A 181 9.12 -1.83 12.05
CA ALA A 181 8.99 -1.37 13.42
C ALA A 181 8.17 -0.06 13.49
N ASP A 182 8.39 0.84 12.53
CA ASP A 182 7.66 2.09 12.40
C ASP A 182 6.16 1.87 12.14
N VAL A 183 5.80 0.87 11.33
CA VAL A 183 4.39 0.45 11.14
C VAL A 183 3.72 0.16 12.48
N HIS A 184 4.37 -0.68 13.29
CA HIS A 184 3.82 -1.10 14.57
C HIS A 184 3.62 0.10 15.52
N VAL A 185 4.65 0.94 15.65
CA VAL A 185 4.60 2.12 16.53
C VAL A 185 3.50 3.09 16.10
N ASN A 186 3.45 3.42 14.82
CA ASN A 186 2.48 4.37 14.27
C ASN A 186 1.05 3.82 14.33
N ASN A 187 0.85 2.53 14.00
CA ASN A 187 -0.48 1.96 14.05
C ASN A 187 -1.02 1.84 15.48
N LEU A 188 -0.17 1.47 16.45
CA LEU A 188 -0.55 1.42 17.86
C LEU A 188 -0.95 2.82 18.36
N TYR A 189 -0.16 3.84 18.02
CA TYR A 189 -0.47 5.23 18.37
C TYR A 189 -1.81 5.66 17.73
N ASN A 190 -1.97 5.46 16.44
CA ASN A 190 -3.17 5.86 15.72
C ASN A 190 -4.43 5.14 16.23
N THR A 191 -4.31 3.85 16.57
CA THR A 191 -5.44 3.08 17.13
C THR A 191 -5.88 3.66 18.49
N ALA A 192 -4.91 3.99 19.37
CA ALA A 192 -5.20 4.63 20.65
C ALA A 192 -5.78 6.05 20.46
N PHE A 193 -5.17 6.85 19.59
CA PHE A 193 -5.60 8.22 19.31
C PHE A 193 -7.04 8.27 18.79
N TRP A 194 -7.33 7.52 17.74
CA TRP A 194 -8.68 7.50 17.18
C TRP A 194 -9.70 6.80 18.08
N GLY A 195 -9.26 5.88 18.94
CA GLY A 195 -10.09 5.35 20.02
C GLY A 195 -10.57 6.44 20.97
N LEU A 196 -9.66 7.32 21.41
CA LEU A 196 -10.00 8.46 22.26
C LEU A 196 -10.92 9.46 21.55
N VAL A 197 -10.61 9.81 20.30
CA VAL A 197 -11.41 10.77 19.54
C VAL A 197 -12.79 10.22 19.21
N LEU A 198 -12.88 9.04 18.61
CA LEU A 198 -14.14 8.52 18.06
C LEU A 198 -15.06 7.87 19.10
N LYS A 199 -14.47 7.22 20.13
CA LYS A 199 -15.27 6.49 21.13
C LYS A 199 -15.45 7.25 22.44
N LYS A 200 -14.52 8.14 22.80
CA LYS A 200 -14.59 8.93 24.04
C LYS A 200 -14.94 10.39 23.79
N GLY A 201 -14.98 10.85 22.52
CA GLY A 201 -15.34 12.22 22.17
C GLY A 201 -14.24 13.25 22.51
N PHE A 202 -12.98 12.83 22.65
CA PHE A 202 -11.88 13.76 22.86
C PHE A 202 -11.65 14.60 21.60
N SER A 203 -11.27 15.86 21.79
CA SER A 203 -10.69 16.63 20.70
C SER A 203 -9.30 16.09 20.35
N ASN A 204 -8.81 16.38 19.14
CA ASN A 204 -7.47 15.94 18.73
C ASN A 204 -6.39 16.38 19.72
N ALA A 205 -6.46 17.65 20.19
CA ALA A 205 -5.50 18.17 21.15
C ALA A 205 -5.54 17.44 22.51
N GLN A 206 -6.74 17.08 23.00
CA GLN A 206 -6.88 16.29 24.21
C GLN A 206 -6.35 14.87 24.07
N ALA A 207 -6.60 14.24 22.91
CA ALA A 207 -6.08 12.90 22.62
C ALA A 207 -4.55 12.90 22.51
N GLU A 208 -3.95 13.88 21.84
CA GLU A 208 -2.51 14.07 21.77
C GLU A 208 -1.88 14.27 23.15
N GLU A 209 -2.47 15.14 23.97
CA GLU A 209 -2.00 15.40 25.33
C GLU A 209 -2.08 14.13 26.20
N ARG A 210 -3.19 13.35 26.08
CA ARG A 210 -3.37 12.09 26.81
C ARG A 210 -2.32 11.05 26.45
N LEU A 211 -1.88 11.03 25.18
CA LEU A 211 -0.88 10.07 24.68
C LEU A 211 0.56 10.58 24.76
N ARG A 212 0.77 11.84 25.13
CA ARG A 212 2.13 12.42 25.24
C ARG A 212 2.95 11.68 26.28
N GLY A 213 4.17 11.27 25.90
CA GLY A 213 5.11 10.56 26.77
C GLY A 213 4.72 9.11 27.11
N THR A 214 3.61 8.59 26.60
CA THR A 214 3.23 7.19 26.82
C THR A 214 4.11 6.23 26.04
N LEU A 215 4.40 5.07 26.61
CA LEU A 215 5.12 3.96 25.99
C LEU A 215 4.14 3.04 25.23
N ALA A 216 4.66 2.00 24.56
CA ALA A 216 3.85 0.99 23.91
C ALA A 216 2.98 0.20 24.89
N SER A 217 3.53 -0.12 26.08
CA SER A 217 2.79 -0.78 27.17
C SER A 217 1.57 -0.01 27.59
N ASP A 218 1.73 1.32 27.79
CA ASP A 218 0.67 2.21 28.28
C ASP A 218 -0.48 2.31 27.26
N LYS A 219 -0.14 2.35 25.97
CA LYS A 219 -1.13 2.34 24.88
C LYS A 219 -1.88 1.02 24.78
N ASN A 220 -1.18 -0.10 24.97
CA ASN A 220 -1.81 -1.41 24.99
C ASN A 220 -2.77 -1.54 26.17
N GLU A 221 -2.36 -1.07 27.37
CA GLU A 221 -3.20 -1.04 28.57
C GLU A 221 -4.43 -0.13 28.35
N LEU A 222 -4.23 1.06 27.79
CA LEU A 222 -5.32 1.97 27.46
C LEU A 222 -6.31 1.32 26.48
N LEU A 223 -5.81 0.68 25.44
CA LEU A 223 -6.67 0.00 24.45
C LEU A 223 -7.47 -1.14 25.09
N PHE A 224 -6.86 -1.89 25.96
CA PHE A 224 -7.52 -3.01 26.62
C PHE A 224 -8.51 -2.55 27.70
N SER A 225 -8.08 -1.68 28.61
CA SER A 225 -8.89 -1.25 29.75
C SER A 225 -10.04 -0.32 29.36
N GLU A 226 -9.82 0.62 28.41
CA GLU A 226 -10.81 1.61 28.05
C GLU A 226 -11.70 1.24 26.86
N PHE A 227 -11.19 0.38 25.95
CA PHE A 227 -11.90 0.03 24.71
C PHE A 227 -12.16 -1.46 24.55
N GLY A 228 -11.68 -2.32 25.47
CA GLY A 228 -11.78 -3.77 25.37
C GLY A 228 -11.03 -4.36 24.17
N LEU A 229 -10.05 -3.62 23.63
CA LEU A 229 -9.36 -3.97 22.42
C LEU A 229 -7.98 -4.56 22.74
N ASN A 230 -7.79 -5.86 22.45
CA ASN A 230 -6.46 -6.45 22.44
C ASN A 230 -5.78 -6.13 21.09
N TYR A 231 -4.77 -5.26 21.11
CA TYR A 231 -4.06 -4.84 19.90
C TYR A 231 -3.43 -6.00 19.12
N ASN A 232 -3.10 -7.11 19.78
CA ASN A 232 -2.58 -8.29 19.09
C ASN A 232 -3.60 -8.95 18.15
N ASN A 233 -4.90 -8.68 18.37
CA ASN A 233 -5.98 -9.19 17.51
C ASN A 233 -6.25 -8.29 16.28
N GLU A 234 -5.62 -7.10 16.22
CA GLU A 234 -5.71 -6.25 15.04
C GLU A 234 -5.17 -6.97 13.79
N PRO A 235 -5.77 -6.76 12.61
CA PRO A 235 -5.33 -7.40 11.38
C PRO A 235 -3.82 -7.26 11.13
N PRO A 236 -3.13 -8.33 10.72
CA PRO A 236 -1.69 -8.27 10.45
C PRO A 236 -1.30 -7.20 9.43
N MET A 237 -2.17 -6.88 8.45
CA MET A 237 -1.99 -5.79 7.49
C MET A 237 -1.72 -4.46 8.18
N PHE A 238 -2.43 -4.16 9.27
CA PHE A 238 -2.29 -2.90 10.01
C PHE A 238 -1.06 -2.87 10.90
N ARG A 239 -0.70 -4.04 11.48
CA ARG A 239 0.39 -4.15 12.46
C ARG A 239 1.76 -4.39 11.82
N LYS A 240 1.81 -5.02 10.65
CA LYS A 240 3.04 -5.49 10.00
C LYS A 240 3.29 -4.84 8.64
N GLY A 241 2.29 -4.14 8.09
CA GLY A 241 2.35 -3.63 6.72
C GLY A 241 2.17 -4.75 5.68
N THR A 242 2.35 -4.39 4.42
CA THR A 242 2.20 -5.29 3.27
C THR A 242 3.55 -5.53 2.61
N VAL A 243 3.95 -6.79 2.53
CA VAL A 243 5.14 -7.25 1.80
C VAL A 243 4.69 -7.81 0.46
N LEU A 244 5.16 -7.26 -0.65
CA LEU A 244 4.93 -7.79 -1.99
C LEU A 244 6.17 -8.53 -2.47
N ILE A 245 6.03 -9.78 -2.84
CA ILE A 245 7.09 -10.58 -3.45
C ILE A 245 6.56 -11.36 -4.66
N ARG A 246 7.47 -11.71 -5.55
CA ARG A 246 7.15 -12.44 -6.77
C ARG A 246 7.34 -13.94 -6.53
N LYS A 247 6.26 -14.70 -6.62
CA LYS A 247 6.28 -16.16 -6.43
C LYS A 247 5.91 -16.89 -7.72
N LEU A 248 6.50 -18.07 -7.91
CA LEU A 248 6.16 -18.96 -9.00
C LEU A 248 4.89 -19.74 -8.62
N CYS A 249 3.79 -19.45 -9.30
CA CYS A 249 2.48 -20.03 -9.01
C CYS A 249 1.93 -20.80 -10.22
N LYS A 250 1.19 -21.87 -9.96
CA LYS A 250 0.38 -22.53 -10.96
C LYS A 250 -0.85 -21.68 -11.27
N THR A 251 -1.06 -21.34 -12.55
CA THR A 251 -2.19 -20.50 -12.94
C THR A 251 -3.47 -21.34 -12.98
N PRO A 252 -4.56 -20.88 -12.35
CA PRO A 252 -5.86 -21.54 -12.48
C PRO A 252 -6.30 -21.57 -13.95
N GLY A 253 -6.75 -22.73 -14.42
CA GLY A 253 -7.33 -22.94 -15.74
C GLY A 253 -6.38 -23.53 -16.78
N ASP A 254 -5.14 -23.08 -16.91
CA ASP A 254 -4.17 -23.63 -17.89
C ASP A 254 -3.02 -24.44 -17.24
N GLY A 255 -2.96 -24.45 -15.92
CA GLY A 255 -1.95 -25.16 -15.14
C GLY A 255 -0.51 -24.69 -15.33
N LYS A 256 -0.29 -23.61 -16.08
CA LYS A 256 1.04 -23.09 -16.40
C LYS A 256 1.67 -22.40 -15.19
N LEU A 257 2.97 -22.58 -15.02
CA LEU A 257 3.74 -21.87 -14.01
C LEU A 257 4.00 -20.42 -14.47
N ARG A 258 3.64 -19.47 -13.62
CA ARG A 258 3.89 -18.04 -13.87
C ARG A 258 4.36 -17.35 -12.59
N HIS A 259 5.25 -16.39 -12.75
CA HIS A 259 5.60 -15.50 -11.66
C HIS A 259 4.46 -14.49 -11.44
N VAL A 260 3.95 -14.44 -10.21
CA VAL A 260 2.86 -13.55 -9.79
C VAL A 260 3.31 -12.78 -8.55
N VAL A 261 3.01 -11.50 -8.51
CA VAL A 261 3.23 -10.66 -7.32
C VAL A 261 2.11 -10.95 -6.32
N LEU A 262 2.49 -11.33 -5.10
CA LEU A 262 1.55 -11.68 -4.03
C LEU A 262 1.81 -10.84 -2.78
N PRO A 263 0.75 -10.41 -2.08
CA PRO A 263 0.86 -9.73 -0.79
C PRO A 263 1.02 -10.75 0.35
N PHE A 264 1.89 -10.42 1.31
CA PHE A 264 2.10 -11.13 2.56
C PHE A 264 2.11 -10.13 3.73
N TYR A 265 1.64 -10.59 4.88
CA TYR A 265 1.59 -9.81 6.12
C TYR A 265 2.45 -10.51 7.18
N THR A 266 3.75 -10.54 6.91
CA THR A 266 4.72 -11.34 7.65
C THR A 266 5.75 -10.46 8.37
N ASP A 267 6.53 -11.07 9.26
CA ASP A 267 7.61 -10.41 9.97
C ASP A 267 8.88 -10.36 9.11
N LEU A 268 9.42 -9.15 8.89
CA LEU A 268 10.68 -8.90 8.17
C LEU A 268 11.88 -8.72 9.11
N ILE A 269 11.64 -8.52 10.42
CA ILE A 269 12.70 -8.27 11.40
C ILE A 269 13.45 -9.56 11.70
N GLY A 270 12.70 -10.64 11.91
CA GLY A 270 13.27 -11.97 12.16
C GLY A 270 13.86 -12.64 10.93
N ASP A 271 14.52 -13.78 11.14
CA ASP A 271 15.20 -14.53 10.06
C ASP A 271 14.28 -15.47 9.27
N VAL A 272 13.08 -15.76 9.79
CA VAL A 272 12.20 -16.78 9.20
C VAL A 272 11.84 -16.42 7.75
N PHE A 273 11.35 -15.21 7.54
CA PHE A 273 10.98 -14.71 6.20
C PHE A 273 12.15 -14.84 5.20
N TRP A 274 13.35 -14.46 5.60
CA TRP A 274 14.53 -14.46 4.73
C TRP A 274 15.02 -15.87 4.39
N ARG A 275 14.87 -16.82 5.32
CA ARG A 275 15.17 -18.24 5.07
C ARG A 275 14.16 -18.91 4.14
N GLU A 276 12.89 -18.50 4.23
CA GLU A 276 11.80 -19.00 3.37
C GLU A 276 11.80 -18.38 1.98
N ASN A 277 12.46 -17.23 1.80
CA ASN A 277 12.47 -16.46 0.56
C ASN A 277 13.91 -16.09 0.13
N PRO A 278 14.82 -17.06 0.00
CA PRO A 278 16.24 -16.80 -0.28
C PRO A 278 16.45 -16.16 -1.65
N GLU A 279 15.51 -16.32 -2.58
CA GLU A 279 15.53 -15.74 -3.92
C GLU A 279 15.53 -14.20 -3.92
N ILE A 280 15.00 -13.57 -2.86
CA ILE A 280 15.03 -12.12 -2.70
C ILE A 280 16.46 -11.62 -2.62
N LEU A 281 17.32 -12.33 -1.89
CA LEU A 281 18.75 -12.01 -1.74
C LEU A 281 19.63 -12.56 -2.86
N GLY A 282 19.02 -13.07 -3.94
CA GLY A 282 19.74 -13.52 -5.14
C GLY A 282 20.12 -15.00 -5.14
N MET A 283 19.73 -15.77 -4.13
CA MET A 283 19.91 -17.22 -4.14
C MET A 283 18.88 -17.89 -5.08
N LYS A 284 19.29 -18.94 -5.78
CA LYS A 284 18.38 -19.68 -6.66
C LYS A 284 17.38 -20.48 -5.81
N SER A 285 16.10 -20.23 -6.01
CA SER A 285 15.01 -21.04 -5.45
C SER A 285 14.03 -21.38 -6.58
N LEU A 286 13.66 -22.65 -6.68
CA LEU A 286 12.67 -23.15 -7.63
C LEU A 286 11.38 -23.61 -6.93
N GLN A 287 11.13 -23.10 -5.74
CA GLN A 287 9.93 -23.48 -4.99
C GLN A 287 8.66 -22.96 -5.67
N ILE A 288 7.75 -23.90 -5.97
CA ILE A 288 6.40 -23.56 -6.46
C ILE A 288 5.56 -23.18 -5.24
N TYR A 289 5.04 -21.97 -5.25
CA TYR A 289 4.14 -21.50 -4.22
C TYR A 289 2.71 -21.98 -4.50
N HIS A 290 2.18 -22.76 -3.58
CA HIS A 290 0.77 -23.17 -3.60
C HIS A 290 -0.05 -22.12 -2.88
N ARG A 291 -0.90 -21.40 -3.63
CA ARG A 291 -1.87 -20.50 -2.98
C ARG A 291 -2.75 -21.32 -2.06
N PRO A 292 -2.98 -20.88 -0.81
CA PRO A 292 -4.06 -21.44 -0.01
C PRO A 292 -5.36 -21.35 -0.83
N THR A 293 -6.11 -22.44 -0.91
CA THR A 293 -7.46 -22.42 -1.48
C THR A 293 -8.32 -21.48 -0.65
N GLU A 294 -9.13 -20.63 -1.28
CA GLU A 294 -9.94 -19.60 -0.62
C GLU A 294 -10.92 -20.17 0.44
N ASP A 295 -11.04 -21.50 0.55
CA ASP A 295 -11.96 -22.18 1.48
C ASP A 295 -11.51 -22.19 2.95
N ASN A 296 -10.30 -21.71 3.30
CA ASN A 296 -9.78 -21.87 4.68
C ASN A 296 -9.15 -20.64 5.34
N SER A 297 -9.33 -19.39 4.85
CA SER A 297 -8.61 -18.27 5.46
C SER A 297 -9.39 -16.97 5.66
N ILE A 298 -10.69 -16.97 5.50
CA ILE A 298 -11.55 -15.93 6.07
C ILE A 298 -12.68 -16.68 6.79
N SER A 299 -12.40 -17.09 8.01
CA SER A 299 -13.45 -17.46 8.94
C SER A 299 -14.45 -16.32 9.00
N GLN A 300 -15.67 -16.62 8.58
CA GLN A 300 -16.86 -15.75 8.60
C GLN A 300 -17.30 -15.35 10.04
N GLU A 301 -16.39 -15.36 11.00
CA GLU A 301 -16.69 -15.08 12.41
C GLU A 301 -16.59 -13.62 12.83
N GLN A 302 -16.12 -12.70 11.97
CA GLN A 302 -16.05 -11.28 12.35
C GLN A 302 -17.14 -10.39 11.75
N CYS A 303 -18.14 -10.95 11.08
CA CYS A 303 -19.32 -10.20 10.61
C CYS A 303 -20.62 -10.48 11.38
N LYS A 304 -20.55 -11.20 12.51
CA LYS A 304 -21.75 -11.53 13.32
C LYS A 304 -21.71 -10.93 14.72
N SER A 305 -21.55 -9.61 14.82
CA SER A 305 -21.89 -8.89 16.07
C SER A 305 -22.51 -7.53 15.76
N SER A 306 -23.66 -7.58 15.10
CA SER A 306 -24.66 -6.51 15.22
C SER A 306 -25.69 -7.01 16.25
N PRO A 307 -26.02 -6.24 17.30
CA PRO A 307 -27.02 -6.65 18.26
C PRO A 307 -28.38 -6.75 17.57
N LYS A 308 -29.01 -7.90 17.70
CA LYS A 308 -30.43 -8.09 17.37
C LYS A 308 -31.26 -7.15 18.24
N GLN A 309 -31.98 -6.25 17.66
CA GLN A 309 -33.09 -5.58 18.31
C GLN A 309 -34.22 -6.63 18.49
N ASP A 310 -34.45 -6.99 19.73
CA ASP A 310 -35.61 -7.77 20.12
C ASP A 310 -36.87 -6.92 19.92
N SER A 311 -37.68 -7.34 18.96
CA SER A 311 -39.04 -6.88 18.79
C SER A 311 -39.94 -7.73 19.68
N THR A 312 -40.25 -7.22 20.89
CA THR A 312 -41.44 -7.67 21.64
C THR A 312 -42.52 -6.61 21.51
N GLY A 313 -43.56 -7.01 20.84
CA GLY A 313 -44.76 -6.20 20.71
C GLY A 313 -45.52 -6.07 22.05
N SER A 314 -46.14 -4.93 22.26
CA SER A 314 -47.33 -4.78 23.09
C SER A 314 -48.16 -3.67 22.52
N THR A 315 -49.37 -4.07 22.14
CA THR A 315 -50.51 -3.25 21.80
C THR A 315 -51.03 -2.49 23.05
N ALA A 316 -51.32 -1.19 22.91
CA ALA A 316 -52.55 -0.58 23.47
C ALA A 316 -52.69 0.91 23.14
N SER A 317 -53.76 1.18 22.44
CA SER A 317 -54.78 2.24 22.54
C SER A 317 -54.39 3.73 22.55
N ALA A 318 -55.08 4.39 21.61
CA ALA A 318 -55.25 5.80 21.40
C ALA A 318 -55.76 6.60 22.59
N THR A 319 -55.33 7.87 22.71
CA THR A 319 -56.25 8.99 23.05
C THR A 319 -55.67 10.28 22.48
N THR A 320 -56.54 10.95 21.74
CA THR A 320 -56.47 12.28 21.18
C THR A 320 -56.48 13.34 22.26
N THR A 321 -55.71 14.44 22.16
CA THR A 321 -56.16 15.79 22.41
C THR A 321 -55.24 16.81 21.75
N ASN A 322 -55.91 17.77 21.10
CA ASN A 322 -55.40 19.00 20.50
C ASN A 322 -54.86 19.99 21.55
N GLU A 323 -53.92 20.85 21.15
CA GLU A 323 -54.16 22.31 21.02
C GLU A 323 -52.87 23.16 21.18
N HIS A 324 -52.76 24.11 20.27
CA HIS A 324 -52.18 25.45 20.32
C HIS A 324 -50.66 25.72 20.33
N SER A 325 -50.25 26.21 19.18
CA SER A 325 -49.22 27.26 19.07
C SER A 325 -49.69 28.60 19.66
N PRO A 326 -48.82 29.56 20.05
CA PRO A 326 -48.31 30.56 19.09
C PRO A 326 -46.87 31.08 19.32
N VAL A 327 -46.19 31.39 18.22
CA VAL A 327 -45.71 32.67 17.65
C VAL A 327 -44.76 33.55 18.49
N ALA A 328 -43.64 33.87 17.82
CA ALA A 328 -42.82 35.11 17.76
C ALA A 328 -41.95 35.45 18.99
N SER A 329 -40.74 35.88 18.86
CA SER A 329 -40.08 37.00 18.16
C SER A 329 -38.58 37.02 18.49
N GLU A 330 -37.77 37.21 17.51
CA GLU A 330 -36.82 38.30 17.22
C GLU A 330 -35.87 38.84 18.31
N LYS A 331 -34.61 39.01 17.83
CA LYS A 331 -33.54 39.97 18.22
C LYS A 331 -32.61 39.50 19.36
N SER A 332 -31.33 39.38 19.13
CA SER A 332 -30.29 40.28 18.64
C SER A 332 -29.08 39.45 18.13
#